data_ad1700c51afee1e692c22707db497885
#
_entry.id   ad1700c51afee1e692c22707db497885
#
_cell.length_a   1.000
_cell.length_b   1.000
_cell.length_c   1.000
_cell.angle_alpha   90.00
_cell.angle_beta   90.00
_cell.angle_gamma   90.00
#
_symmetry.space_group_name_H-M   'P 1'
#
loop_
_entity.id
_entity.type
_entity.pdbx_description
1 polymer ?
#
loop_
_entity_poly.entity_id
_entity_poly.type
_entity_poly.pdbx_seq_one_letter_code
_entity_poly.pdbx_strand_id
1 'polypeptide(L)'
;MWNFLAPPAHKQELPAEKIDSAYKSYRWQVFLGIFIGYAGFYIVRKNFSMAIPELAQFGFEKGELSIVLSMNAVAYALSKFLMGSVSDRSNARVFLPLGLVLAAVSMMFMIVPVQFFGPEQKSLAIIVMAVLNFLVGWFNGM
;
A
#
# COMPACT_ATOMS: atom_id res chain seq x y z
N MET A 1 15.85 -8.64 16.89
CA MET A 1 15.24 -7.40 16.38
C MET A 1 15.50 -7.30 14.88
N TRP A 2 14.56 -7.01 14.11
CA TRP A 2 14.30 -6.95 12.65
C TRP A 2 15.48 -6.62 11.71
N ASN A 3 16.53 -7.45 11.69
CA ASN A 3 17.73 -7.23 10.87
C ASN A 3 17.47 -7.20 9.35
N PHE A 4 16.32 -7.75 8.88
CA PHE A 4 15.97 -7.75 7.46
C PHE A 4 15.55 -6.37 6.92
N LEU A 5 15.12 -5.45 7.80
CA LEU A 5 14.80 -4.07 7.45
C LEU A 5 16.01 -3.13 7.61
N ALA A 6 17.11 -3.60 8.19
CA ALA A 6 18.30 -2.77 8.37
C ALA A 6 18.87 -2.33 7.01
N PRO A 7 19.40 -1.11 6.92
CA PRO A 7 20.06 -0.64 5.70
C PRO A 7 21.22 -1.59 5.34
N PRO A 8 21.44 -1.84 4.04
CA PRO A 8 22.53 -2.70 3.61
C PRO A 8 23.88 -2.13 4.02
N ALA A 9 24.84 -3.01 4.30
CA ALA A 9 26.21 -2.61 4.62
C ALA A 9 26.81 -1.75 3.49
N HIS A 10 27.63 -0.77 3.88
CA HIS A 10 28.31 0.11 2.92
C HIS A 10 29.18 -0.73 1.99
N LYS A 11 28.98 -0.58 0.68
CA LYS A 11 29.82 -1.22 -0.34
C LYS A 11 31.01 -0.33 -0.68
N GLN A 12 32.13 -0.94 -1.04
CA GLN A 12 33.28 -0.22 -1.55
C GLN A 12 32.92 0.55 -2.82
N GLU A 13 33.53 1.73 -2.99
CA GLU A 13 33.35 2.55 -4.18
C GLU A 13 33.87 1.83 -5.42
N LEU A 14 33.15 1.99 -6.52
CA LEU A 14 33.56 1.41 -7.79
C LEU A 14 34.74 2.21 -8.38
N PRO A 15 35.69 1.56 -9.09
CA PRO A 15 36.71 2.25 -9.86
C PRO A 15 36.07 3.23 -10.85
N ALA A 16 36.68 4.41 -11.04
CA ALA A 16 36.13 5.49 -11.85
C ALA A 16 35.72 5.06 -13.27
N GLU A 17 36.47 4.15 -13.88
CA GLU A 17 36.21 3.63 -15.23
C GLU A 17 34.91 2.80 -15.35
N LYS A 18 34.41 2.25 -14.24
CA LYS A 18 33.20 1.42 -14.21
C LYS A 18 31.95 2.19 -13.76
N ILE A 19 32.10 3.42 -13.29
CA ILE A 19 30.98 4.19 -12.73
C ILE A 19 29.90 4.42 -13.78
N ASP A 20 30.23 4.88 -14.97
CA ASP A 20 29.24 5.28 -15.99
C ASP A 20 28.41 4.10 -16.49
N SER A 21 29.05 2.94 -16.72
CA SER A 21 28.34 1.74 -17.18
C SER A 21 27.44 1.16 -16.08
N ALA A 22 27.94 1.09 -14.85
CA ALA A 22 27.18 0.65 -13.69
C ALA A 22 26.01 1.60 -13.40
N TYR A 23 26.24 2.91 -13.46
CA TYR A 23 25.19 3.92 -13.24
C TYR A 23 24.03 3.76 -14.24
N LYS A 24 24.30 3.59 -15.53
CA LYS A 24 23.26 3.37 -16.53
C LYS A 24 22.41 2.13 -16.22
N SER A 25 23.07 1.02 -15.86
CA SER A 25 22.38 -0.23 -15.54
C SER A 25 21.52 -0.09 -14.27
N TYR A 26 22.10 0.41 -13.19
CA TYR A 26 21.38 0.58 -11.92
C TYR A 26 20.24 1.60 -12.02
N ARG A 27 20.40 2.66 -12.79
CA ARG A 27 19.36 3.66 -13.03
C ARG A 27 18.11 3.03 -13.63
N TRP A 28 18.27 2.17 -14.64
CA TRP A 28 17.14 1.47 -15.24
C TRP A 28 16.50 0.45 -14.30
N GLN A 29 17.29 -0.30 -13.56
CA GLN A 29 16.76 -1.25 -12.57
C GLN A 29 15.94 -0.56 -11.48
N VAL A 30 16.46 0.53 -10.94
CA VAL A 30 15.76 1.32 -9.91
C VAL A 30 14.49 1.95 -10.49
N PHE A 31 14.59 2.54 -11.68
CA PHE A 31 13.43 3.14 -12.35
C PHE A 31 12.33 2.12 -12.60
N LEU A 32 12.64 0.96 -13.18
CA LEU A 32 11.65 -0.09 -13.42
C LEU A 32 11.08 -0.65 -12.12
N GLY A 33 11.92 -0.87 -11.12
CA GLY A 33 11.48 -1.35 -9.81
C GLY A 33 10.47 -0.40 -9.15
N ILE A 34 10.76 0.89 -9.14
CA ILE A 34 9.85 1.91 -8.61
C ILE A 34 8.57 2.00 -9.46
N PHE A 35 8.70 2.01 -10.79
CA PHE A 35 7.56 2.11 -11.69
C PHE A 35 6.58 0.94 -11.52
N ILE A 36 7.08 -0.29 -11.51
CA ILE A 36 6.28 -1.51 -11.34
C ILE A 36 5.67 -1.54 -9.93
N GLY A 37 6.45 -1.23 -8.89
CA GLY A 37 5.95 -1.16 -7.52
C GLY A 37 4.83 -0.12 -7.38
N TYR A 38 5.01 1.05 -7.93
CA TYR A 38 4.02 2.13 -7.88
C TYR A 38 2.75 1.78 -8.65
N ALA A 39 2.88 1.16 -9.84
CA ALA A 39 1.74 0.64 -10.60
C ALA A 39 0.96 -0.40 -9.78
N GLY A 40 1.67 -1.33 -9.10
CA GLY A 40 1.06 -2.31 -8.20
C GLY A 40 0.26 -1.67 -7.07
N PHE A 41 0.79 -0.65 -6.41
CA PHE A 41 0.05 0.10 -5.39
C PHE A 41 -1.22 0.75 -5.93
N TYR A 42 -1.18 1.32 -7.14
CA TYR A 42 -2.37 1.91 -7.76
C TYR A 42 -3.45 0.87 -8.06
N ILE A 43 -3.06 -0.30 -8.57
CA ILE A 43 -3.99 -1.41 -8.82
C ILE A 43 -4.69 -1.81 -7.51
N VAL A 44 -3.95 -2.03 -6.43
CA VAL A 44 -4.54 -2.39 -5.13
C VAL A 44 -5.46 -1.29 -4.61
N ARG A 45 -5.03 -0.04 -4.64
CA ARG A 45 -5.77 1.10 -4.09
C ARG A 45 -7.09 1.37 -4.80
N LYS A 46 -7.17 1.15 -6.12
CA LYS A 46 -8.35 1.47 -6.92
C LYS A 46 -9.45 0.41 -6.84
N ASN A 47 -9.16 -0.79 -6.40
CA ASN A 47 -10.13 -1.88 -6.32
C ASN A 47 -11.39 -1.51 -5.54
N PHE A 48 -11.24 -0.90 -4.36
CA PHE A 48 -12.41 -0.50 -3.57
C PHE A 48 -13.31 0.51 -4.30
N SER A 49 -12.71 1.51 -4.97
CA SER A 49 -13.49 2.50 -5.75
C SER A 49 -14.26 1.84 -6.89
N MET A 50 -13.68 0.82 -7.52
CA MET A 50 -14.34 0.08 -8.60
C MET A 50 -15.44 -0.86 -8.07
N ALA A 51 -15.35 -1.31 -6.83
CA ALA A 51 -16.35 -2.17 -6.19
C ALA A 51 -17.57 -1.38 -5.67
N ILE A 52 -17.52 -0.05 -5.54
CA ILE A 52 -18.61 0.78 -5.00
C ILE A 52 -19.96 0.54 -5.72
N PRO A 53 -20.05 0.49 -7.06
CA PRO A 53 -21.33 0.23 -7.73
C PRO A 53 -21.93 -1.13 -7.38
N GLU A 54 -21.10 -2.15 -7.21
CA GLU A 54 -21.52 -3.50 -6.83
C GLU A 54 -21.94 -3.54 -5.36
N LEU A 55 -21.17 -2.93 -4.47
CA LEU A 55 -21.52 -2.82 -3.05
C LEU A 55 -22.84 -2.10 -2.81
N ALA A 56 -23.21 -1.15 -3.67
CA ALA A 56 -24.50 -0.48 -3.62
C ALA A 56 -25.67 -1.46 -3.87
N GLN A 57 -25.48 -2.51 -4.66
CA GLN A 57 -26.49 -3.55 -4.90
C GLN A 57 -26.72 -4.43 -3.65
N PHE A 58 -25.72 -4.55 -2.79
CA PHE A 58 -25.81 -5.24 -1.49
C PHE A 58 -26.42 -4.35 -0.39
N GLY A 59 -26.96 -3.17 -0.73
CA GLY A 59 -27.67 -2.30 0.19
C GLY A 59 -26.79 -1.30 0.94
N PHE A 60 -25.52 -1.14 0.55
CA PHE A 60 -24.67 -0.09 1.11
C PHE A 60 -24.95 1.24 0.43
N GLU A 61 -25.11 2.31 1.23
CA GLU A 61 -25.34 3.64 0.69
C GLU A 61 -24.04 4.26 0.18
N LYS A 62 -24.14 5.05 -0.90
CA LYS A 62 -22.97 5.73 -1.48
C LYS A 62 -22.25 6.63 -0.47
N GLY A 63 -23.00 7.27 0.44
CA GLY A 63 -22.45 8.11 1.51
C GLY A 63 -21.57 7.31 2.46
N GLU A 64 -22.03 6.14 2.90
CA GLU A 64 -21.30 5.22 3.78
C GLU A 64 -20.00 4.74 3.13
N LEU A 65 -20.08 4.31 1.87
CA LEU A 65 -18.93 3.86 1.09
C LEU A 65 -17.92 5.00 0.83
N SER A 66 -18.41 6.25 0.71
CA SER A 66 -17.54 7.43 0.58
C SER A 66 -16.75 7.69 1.86
N ILE A 67 -17.33 7.43 3.04
CA ILE A 67 -16.61 7.52 4.31
C ILE A 67 -15.49 6.47 4.34
N VAL A 68 -15.80 5.23 3.97
CA VAL A 68 -14.79 4.15 3.87
C VAL A 68 -13.66 4.55 2.93
N LEU A 69 -13.98 5.14 1.78
CA LEU A 69 -12.97 5.60 0.81
C LEU A 69 -12.10 6.73 1.37
N SER A 70 -12.70 7.65 2.13
CA SER A 70 -12.00 8.77 2.77
C SER A 70 -10.98 8.29 3.80
N MET A 71 -11.25 7.19 4.51
CA MET A 71 -10.28 6.59 5.45
C MET A 71 -8.98 6.21 4.76
N ASN A 72 -9.03 5.71 3.53
CA ASN A 72 -7.83 5.43 2.74
C ASN A 72 -7.00 6.69 2.47
N ALA A 73 -7.65 7.79 2.09
CA ALA A 73 -6.96 9.05 1.79
C ALA A 73 -6.28 9.63 3.04
N VAL A 74 -6.98 9.62 4.18
CA VAL A 74 -6.45 10.09 5.47
C VAL A 74 -5.25 9.23 5.89
N ALA A 75 -5.41 7.90 5.86
CA ALA A 75 -4.34 6.98 6.22
C ALA A 75 -3.11 7.16 5.33
N TYR A 76 -3.32 7.30 4.02
CA TYR A 76 -2.24 7.54 3.06
C TYR A 76 -1.47 8.83 3.35
N ALA A 77 -2.18 9.92 3.64
CA ALA A 77 -1.55 11.20 3.98
C ALA A 77 -0.72 11.10 5.26
N LEU A 78 -1.28 10.51 6.32
CA LEU A 78 -0.57 10.30 7.58
C LEU A 78 0.63 9.37 7.41
N SER A 79 0.45 8.28 6.66
CA SER A 79 1.52 7.32 6.40
C SER A 79 2.67 7.96 5.64
N LYS A 80 2.42 8.76 4.60
CA LYS A 80 3.47 9.47 3.85
C LYS A 80 4.34 10.33 4.75
N PHE A 81 3.71 11.00 5.71
CA PHE A 81 4.44 11.85 6.65
C PHE A 81 5.31 11.04 7.61
N LEU A 82 4.76 9.97 8.18
CA LEU A 82 5.46 9.16 9.20
C LEU A 82 6.46 8.17 8.57
N MET A 83 6.04 7.50 7.48
CA MET A 83 6.84 6.45 6.84
C MET A 83 8.04 7.00 6.06
N GLY A 84 8.05 8.29 5.70
CA GLY A 84 9.24 8.92 5.13
C GLY A 84 10.47 8.73 6.03
N SER A 85 10.35 9.07 7.32
CA SER A 85 11.45 8.90 8.28
C SER A 85 11.83 7.44 8.53
N VAL A 86 10.87 6.52 8.44
CA VAL A 86 11.13 5.07 8.58
C VAL A 86 11.82 4.53 7.33
N SER A 87 11.37 4.94 6.15
CA SER A 87 11.93 4.55 4.86
C SER A 87 13.40 4.93 4.74
N ASP A 88 13.78 6.15 5.17
CA ASP A 88 15.16 6.64 5.13
C ASP A 88 16.13 5.78 5.96
N ARG A 89 15.59 5.09 6.98
CA ARG A 89 16.35 4.21 7.88
C ARG A 89 16.19 2.72 7.57
N SER A 90 15.47 2.40 6.50
CA SER A 90 15.10 1.03 6.14
C SER A 90 15.69 0.61 4.81
N ASN A 91 15.74 -0.69 4.57
CA ASN A 91 16.12 -1.24 3.27
C ASN A 91 14.94 -1.12 2.29
N ALA A 92 15.02 -0.17 1.35
CA ALA A 92 13.97 0.08 0.36
C ALA A 92 13.60 -1.16 -0.47
N ARG A 93 14.53 -2.10 -0.68
CA ARG A 93 14.28 -3.35 -1.43
C ARG A 93 13.31 -4.28 -0.73
N VAL A 94 13.19 -4.15 0.59
CA VAL A 94 12.29 -4.97 1.42
C VAL A 94 11.07 -4.16 1.83
N PHE A 95 11.27 -2.90 2.18
CA PHE A 95 10.24 -2.03 2.72
C PHE A 95 9.09 -1.82 1.72
N LEU A 96 9.40 -1.48 0.47
CA LEU A 96 8.42 -1.20 -0.56
C LEU A 96 7.60 -2.45 -0.97
N PRO A 97 8.20 -3.63 -1.26
CA PRO A 97 7.42 -4.84 -1.49
C PRO A 97 6.59 -5.28 -0.29
N LEU A 98 7.10 -5.10 0.93
CA LEU A 98 6.37 -5.43 2.15
C LEU A 98 5.08 -4.60 2.26
N GLY A 99 5.17 -3.28 2.04
CA GLY A 99 4.01 -2.40 2.01
C GLY A 99 2.98 -2.83 0.97
N LEU A 100 3.42 -3.20 -0.23
CA LEU A 100 2.54 -3.67 -1.30
C LEU A 100 1.82 -4.98 -0.91
N VAL A 101 2.54 -5.95 -0.36
CA VAL A 101 1.96 -7.22 0.08
C VAL A 101 0.94 -6.99 1.20
N LEU A 102 1.27 -6.18 2.21
CA LEU A 102 0.36 -5.87 3.31
C LEU A 102 -0.89 -5.11 2.84
N ALA A 103 -0.74 -4.18 1.89
CA ALA A 103 -1.87 -3.49 1.27
C ALA A 103 -2.76 -4.47 0.49
N ALA A 104 -2.17 -5.37 -0.30
CA ALA A 104 -2.90 -6.38 -1.06
C ALA A 104 -3.66 -7.35 -0.14
N VAL A 105 -3.02 -7.84 0.92
CA VAL A 105 -3.65 -8.71 1.92
C VAL A 105 -4.82 -8.00 2.59
N SER A 106 -4.64 -6.74 3.02
CA SER A 106 -5.72 -5.95 3.62
C SER A 106 -6.89 -5.75 2.65
N MET A 107 -6.60 -5.57 1.36
CA MET A 107 -7.64 -5.45 0.33
C MET A 107 -8.37 -6.79 0.10
N MET A 108 -7.68 -7.93 0.13
CA MET A 108 -8.33 -9.24 0.02
C MET A 108 -9.31 -9.51 1.17
N PHE A 109 -8.99 -9.06 2.38
CA PHE A 109 -9.91 -9.17 3.52
C PHE A 109 -11.17 -8.30 3.40
N MET A 110 -11.24 -7.37 2.44
CA MET A 110 -12.44 -6.56 2.19
C MET A 110 -13.69 -7.38 1.81
N ILE A 111 -13.50 -8.61 1.34
CA ILE A 111 -14.63 -9.50 1.02
C ILE A 111 -15.34 -9.99 2.29
N VAL A 112 -14.61 -10.10 3.41
CA VAL A 112 -15.12 -10.66 4.66
C VAL A 112 -16.35 -9.91 5.18
N PRO A 113 -16.32 -8.57 5.36
CA PRO A 113 -17.49 -7.87 5.86
C PRO A 113 -18.70 -7.96 4.94
N VAL A 114 -18.51 -8.12 3.64
CA VAL A 114 -19.62 -8.25 2.68
C VAL A 114 -20.28 -9.62 2.75
N GLN A 115 -19.49 -10.68 2.99
CA GLN A 115 -20.01 -12.06 3.01
C GLN A 115 -20.54 -12.51 4.37
N PHE A 116 -19.93 -12.04 5.46
CA PHE A 116 -20.20 -12.56 6.80
C PHE A 116 -21.16 -11.70 7.61
N PHE A 117 -21.30 -10.42 7.31
CA PHE A 117 -22.23 -9.55 8.04
C PHE A 117 -23.55 -9.43 7.28
N GLY A 118 -24.65 -9.85 7.94
CA GLY A 118 -26.00 -9.70 7.41
C GLY A 118 -26.49 -8.24 7.44
N PRO A 119 -27.70 -7.99 6.89
CA PRO A 119 -28.29 -6.65 6.86
C PRO A 119 -28.42 -5.98 8.22
N GLU A 120 -28.61 -6.74 9.29
CA GLU A 120 -28.69 -6.24 10.67
C GLU A 120 -27.35 -5.73 11.20
N GLN A 121 -26.24 -6.19 10.64
CA GLN A 121 -24.88 -5.84 11.06
C GLN A 121 -24.19 -4.90 10.08
N LYS A 122 -24.96 -4.19 9.27
CA LYS A 122 -24.46 -3.26 8.24
C LYS A 122 -23.45 -2.24 8.80
N SER A 123 -23.76 -1.65 9.97
CA SER A 123 -22.88 -0.70 10.62
C SER A 123 -21.52 -1.29 10.98
N LEU A 124 -21.50 -2.55 11.44
CA LEU A 124 -20.27 -3.25 11.75
C LEU A 124 -19.48 -3.55 10.48
N ALA A 125 -20.15 -3.95 9.40
CA ALA A 125 -19.52 -4.17 8.10
C ALA A 125 -18.81 -2.90 7.60
N ILE A 126 -19.46 -1.74 7.71
CA ILE A 126 -18.88 -0.44 7.31
C ILE A 126 -17.65 -0.11 8.16
N ILE A 127 -17.70 -0.31 9.47
CA ILE A 127 -16.56 -0.07 10.36
C ILE A 127 -15.38 -0.96 9.99
N VAL A 128 -15.62 -2.25 9.78
CA VAL A 128 -14.57 -3.19 9.38
C VAL A 128 -13.98 -2.83 8.02
N MET A 129 -14.82 -2.48 7.03
CA MET A 129 -14.36 -1.98 5.73
C MET A 129 -13.54 -0.70 5.86
N ALA A 130 -13.95 0.23 6.73
CA ALA A 130 -13.21 1.48 6.97
C ALA A 130 -11.83 1.21 7.57
N VAL A 131 -11.73 0.31 8.55
CA VAL A 131 -10.45 -0.10 9.15
C VAL A 131 -9.55 -0.78 8.12
N LEU A 132 -10.09 -1.72 7.35
CA LEU A 132 -9.32 -2.40 6.30
C LEU A 132 -8.82 -1.42 5.23
N ASN A 133 -9.69 -0.49 4.80
CA ASN A 133 -9.31 0.50 3.81
C ASN A 133 -8.32 1.54 4.37
N PHE A 134 -8.39 1.83 5.67
CA PHE A 134 -7.37 2.60 6.37
C PHE A 134 -6.02 1.88 6.32
N LEU A 135 -5.97 0.57 6.60
CA LEU A 135 -4.74 -0.23 6.51
C LEU A 135 -4.18 -0.26 5.09
N VAL A 136 -5.04 -0.40 4.07
CA VAL A 136 -4.63 -0.30 2.67
C VAL A 136 -3.96 1.06 2.41
N GLY A 137 -4.57 2.16 2.83
CA GLY A 137 -4.00 3.50 2.70
C GLY A 137 -2.69 3.66 3.44
N TRP A 138 -2.61 3.13 4.65
CA TRP A 138 -1.41 3.16 5.48
C TRP A 138 -0.23 2.45 4.82
N PHE A 139 -0.43 1.21 4.37
CA PHE A 139 0.62 0.43 3.71
C PHE A 139 0.98 0.97 2.31
N ASN A 140 0.05 1.63 1.63
CA ASN A 140 0.35 2.35 0.38
C ASN A 140 1.28 3.57 0.58
N GLY A 141 1.44 4.05 1.79
CA GLY A 141 2.36 5.12 2.14
C GLY A 141 3.80 4.68 2.39
N MET A 142 4.03 3.36 2.50
CA MET A 142 5.37 2.77 2.63
C MET A 142 6.12 2.81 1.30
#